data_0d92d1ec00ff89108ebd841cea0ee635
#
_entry.id   0d92d1ec00ff89108ebd841cea0ee635
#
_cell.length_a   1.000
_cell.length_b   1.000
_cell.length_c   1.000
_cell.angle_alpha   90.00
_cell.angle_beta   90.00
_cell.angle_gamma   90.00
#
_symmetry.space_group_name_H-M   'P 1'
#
loop_
_entity.id
_entity.type
_entity.pdbx_description
1 polymer ?
#
loop_
_entity_poly.entity_id
_entity_poly.type
_entity_poly.pdbx_seq_one_letter_code
_entity_poly.pdbx_strand_id
1 'polypeptide(L)'
;GFFLADVVGLGKTVVAAMIAKRFMIANGSLNTKILVVYPPALEKNWKNTFRQFGIDRHTKFISNGRLEKLIKGDDLNYWAREDYDLVLVDEAHRYRNHTSQMFSQLQRICKTPRNGEGLVAGTKKKVMLISATPLNNRPQDLYYQLLLFQDARRSTLPVTNLQTFFG
;
A
#
# COMPACT_ATOMS: atom_id res chain seq x y z
N GLY A 1 -6.16 4.43 5.40
CA GLY A 1 -5.97 3.12 4.74
C GLY A 1 -7.26 2.31 4.71
N PHE A 2 -7.33 1.33 3.86
CA PHE A 2 -8.48 0.43 3.76
C PHE A 2 -8.04 -0.94 3.24
N PHE A 3 -8.88 -1.95 3.49
CA PHE A 3 -8.72 -3.30 2.98
C PHE A 3 -9.62 -3.53 1.78
N LEU A 4 -9.07 -4.14 0.75
CA LEU A 4 -9.82 -4.78 -0.32
C LEU A 4 -9.76 -6.29 -0.10
N ALA A 5 -10.83 -6.84 0.44
CA ALA A 5 -10.99 -8.27 0.64
C ALA A 5 -11.87 -8.85 -0.46
N ASP A 6 -11.43 -9.90 -1.11
CA ASP A 6 -12.24 -10.60 -2.11
C ASP A 6 -11.98 -12.11 -2.06
N VAL A 7 -13.02 -12.87 -2.31
CA VAL A 7 -12.95 -14.31 -2.43
C VAL A 7 -12.29 -14.66 -3.78
N VAL A 8 -11.15 -15.29 -3.68
CA VAL A 8 -10.39 -15.99 -4.76
C VAL A 8 -10.56 -15.49 -6.21
N GLY A 9 -9.55 -14.76 -6.71
CA GLY A 9 -9.13 -14.85 -8.13
C GLY A 9 -9.79 -13.94 -9.13
N LEU A 10 -10.91 -13.29 -8.88
CA LEU A 10 -11.65 -12.57 -9.90
C LEU A 10 -11.69 -11.06 -9.63
N GLY A 11 -10.78 -10.33 -10.31
CA GLY A 11 -10.96 -8.90 -10.46
C GLY A 11 -10.35 -7.99 -9.40
N LYS A 12 -9.63 -8.49 -8.39
CA LYS A 12 -8.97 -7.63 -7.39
C LYS A 12 -8.07 -6.57 -8.01
N THR A 13 -7.28 -6.96 -9.01
CA THR A 13 -6.40 -6.04 -9.73
C THR A 13 -7.20 -4.97 -10.47
N VAL A 14 -8.33 -5.36 -11.10
CA VAL A 14 -9.23 -4.44 -11.81
C VAL A 14 -9.90 -3.48 -10.84
N VAL A 15 -10.46 -3.99 -9.75
CA VAL A 15 -11.09 -3.16 -8.70
C VAL A 15 -10.07 -2.20 -8.08
N ALA A 16 -8.87 -2.69 -7.80
CA ALA A 16 -7.79 -1.85 -7.27
C ALA A 16 -7.38 -0.76 -8.26
N ALA A 17 -7.31 -1.07 -9.57
CA ALA A 17 -7.02 -0.08 -10.61
C ALA A 17 -8.14 0.98 -10.73
N MET A 18 -9.41 0.58 -10.62
CA MET A 18 -10.54 1.51 -10.61
C MET A 18 -10.47 2.47 -9.42
N ILE A 19 -10.19 1.94 -8.23
CA ILE A 19 -10.04 2.75 -7.01
C ILE A 19 -8.83 3.69 -7.12
N ALA A 20 -7.70 3.19 -7.62
CA ALA A 20 -6.49 3.99 -7.84
C ALA A 20 -6.74 5.13 -8.84
N LYS A 21 -7.44 4.87 -9.93
CA LYS A 21 -7.82 5.89 -10.91
C LYS A 21 -8.75 6.96 -10.31
N ARG A 22 -9.75 6.54 -9.54
CA ARG A 22 -10.64 7.46 -8.84
C ARG A 22 -9.90 8.31 -7.81
N PHE A 23 -8.99 7.68 -7.05
CA PHE A 23 -8.11 8.41 -6.12
C PHE A 23 -7.25 9.45 -6.87
N MET A 24 -6.63 9.09 -7.98
CA MET A 24 -5.82 9.97 -8.79
C MET A 24 -6.61 11.19 -9.26
N ILE A 25 -7.84 11.00 -9.75
CA ILE A 25 -8.72 12.10 -10.18
C ILE A 25 -9.04 13.03 -9.00
N ALA A 26 -9.39 12.47 -7.85
CA ALA A 26 -9.71 13.24 -6.65
C ALA A 26 -8.50 13.97 -6.04
N ASN A 27 -7.29 13.45 -6.22
CA ASN A 27 -6.04 14.01 -5.69
C ASN A 27 -5.36 15.02 -6.64
N GLY A 28 -5.99 15.36 -7.77
CA GLY A 28 -5.41 16.28 -8.75
C GLY A 28 -4.46 15.57 -9.74
N SER A 29 -5.00 14.74 -10.54
CA SER A 29 -4.47 13.80 -11.56
C SER A 29 -3.01 13.90 -11.98
N LEU A 30 -2.53 15.10 -12.32
CA LEU A 30 -1.22 15.26 -12.99
C LEU A 30 -0.02 14.96 -12.08
N ASN A 31 -0.16 15.14 -10.79
CA ASN A 31 0.96 15.01 -9.84
C ASN A 31 0.83 13.79 -8.91
N THR A 32 -0.24 13.01 -9.04
CA THR A 32 -0.44 11.82 -8.19
C THR A 32 0.57 10.74 -8.53
N LYS A 33 1.23 10.21 -7.52
CA LYS A 33 2.20 9.12 -7.62
C LYS A 33 1.73 7.90 -6.84
N ILE A 34 1.68 6.77 -7.51
CA ILE A 34 1.16 5.51 -6.98
C ILE A 34 2.28 4.48 -6.92
N LEU A 35 2.34 3.72 -5.84
CA LEU A 35 3.20 2.56 -5.69
C LEU A 35 2.34 1.30 -5.61
N VAL A 36 2.68 0.29 -6.41
CA VAL A 36 2.10 -1.05 -6.30
C VAL A 36 3.17 -2.03 -5.85
N VAL A 37 2.93 -2.67 -4.72
CA VAL A 37 3.78 -3.73 -4.15
C VAL A 37 3.08 -5.07 -4.40
N TYR A 38 3.76 -5.99 -5.07
CA TYR A 38 3.17 -7.24 -5.54
C TYR A 38 4.13 -8.43 -5.42
N PRO A 39 3.61 -9.69 -5.37
CA PRO A 39 4.42 -10.88 -5.54
C PRO A 39 4.95 -10.97 -6.98
N PRO A 40 6.22 -11.38 -7.21
CA PRO A 40 6.84 -11.37 -8.55
C PRO A 40 6.02 -12.03 -9.65
N ALA A 41 5.29 -13.09 -9.34
CA ALA A 41 4.44 -13.82 -10.29
C ALA A 41 3.28 -12.98 -10.88
N LEU A 42 2.88 -11.89 -10.21
CA LEU A 42 1.75 -11.04 -10.60
C LEU A 42 2.16 -9.76 -11.33
N GLU A 43 3.44 -9.55 -11.59
CA GLU A 43 3.98 -8.34 -12.23
C GLU A 43 3.27 -7.98 -13.53
N LYS A 44 3.17 -8.96 -14.44
CA LYS A 44 2.57 -8.76 -15.77
C LYS A 44 1.10 -8.36 -15.65
N ASN A 45 0.36 -9.01 -14.77
CA ASN A 45 -1.04 -8.73 -14.54
C ASN A 45 -1.27 -7.29 -14.04
N TRP A 46 -0.51 -6.86 -13.03
CA TRP A 46 -0.58 -5.50 -12.49
C TRP A 46 -0.25 -4.45 -13.54
N LYS A 47 0.87 -4.60 -14.25
CA LYS A 47 1.31 -3.65 -15.26
C LYS A 47 0.31 -3.55 -16.42
N ASN A 48 -0.21 -4.67 -16.91
CA ASN A 48 -1.19 -4.68 -18.00
C ASN A 48 -2.51 -4.02 -17.58
N THR A 49 -3.04 -4.36 -16.41
CA THR A 49 -4.29 -3.79 -15.91
C THR A 49 -4.15 -2.28 -15.75
N PHE A 50 -3.07 -1.79 -15.13
CA PHE A 50 -2.87 -0.35 -14.93
C PHE A 50 -2.70 0.40 -16.25
N ARG A 51 -2.08 -0.22 -17.25
CA ARG A 51 -2.01 0.32 -18.60
C ARG A 51 -3.39 0.44 -19.25
N GLN A 52 -4.23 -0.58 -19.12
CA GLN A 52 -5.61 -0.55 -19.64
C GLN A 52 -6.45 0.58 -19.00
N PHE A 53 -6.19 0.90 -17.74
CA PHE A 53 -6.84 2.02 -17.06
C PHE A 53 -6.18 3.38 -17.32
N GLY A 54 -5.05 3.43 -18.04
CA GLY A 54 -4.32 4.65 -18.39
C GLY A 54 -3.65 5.33 -17.18
N ILE A 55 -3.29 4.57 -16.15
CA ILE A 55 -2.65 5.08 -14.92
C ILE A 55 -1.23 4.56 -14.69
N ASP A 56 -0.69 3.82 -15.63
CA ASP A 56 0.65 3.24 -15.56
C ASP A 56 1.75 4.30 -15.47
N ARG A 57 1.59 5.44 -16.13
CA ARG A 57 2.56 6.57 -16.08
C ARG A 57 2.65 7.23 -14.70
N HIS A 58 1.61 7.11 -13.90
CA HIS A 58 1.51 7.61 -12.54
C HIS A 58 1.89 6.57 -11.49
N THR A 59 2.35 5.40 -11.94
CA THR A 59 2.55 4.24 -11.07
C THR A 59 3.94 3.66 -11.21
N LYS A 60 4.56 3.35 -10.08
CA LYS A 60 5.73 2.49 -10.00
C LYS A 60 5.35 1.13 -9.43
N PHE A 61 5.99 0.10 -9.93
CA PHE A 61 5.71 -1.29 -9.61
C PHE A 61 6.94 -1.92 -8.98
N ILE A 62 6.81 -2.48 -7.78
CA ILE A 62 7.90 -3.13 -7.07
C ILE A 62 7.48 -4.48 -6.52
N SER A 63 8.30 -5.50 -6.71
CA SER A 63 8.06 -6.77 -6.05
C SER A 63 8.38 -6.69 -4.56
N ASN A 64 7.64 -7.45 -3.76
CA ASN A 64 7.77 -7.48 -2.31
C ASN A 64 9.19 -7.83 -1.80
N GLY A 65 9.96 -8.61 -2.58
CA GLY A 65 11.36 -8.94 -2.27
C GLY A 65 12.37 -7.83 -2.61
N ARG A 66 11.95 -6.70 -3.19
CA ARG A 66 12.84 -5.61 -3.63
C ARG A 66 12.60 -4.29 -2.91
N LEU A 67 11.82 -4.28 -1.82
CA LEU A 67 11.49 -3.05 -1.08
C LEU A 67 12.72 -2.29 -0.58
N GLU A 68 13.84 -2.98 -0.37
CA GLU A 68 15.11 -2.37 0.02
C GLU A 68 15.57 -1.27 -0.94
N LYS A 69 15.29 -1.38 -2.25
CA LYS A 69 15.62 -0.36 -3.26
C LYS A 69 14.96 0.98 -2.95
N LEU A 70 13.70 0.97 -2.49
CA LEU A 70 13.00 2.17 -2.06
C LEU A 70 13.53 2.70 -0.73
N ILE A 71 14.01 1.83 0.14
CA ILE A 71 14.59 2.23 1.43
C ILE A 71 15.93 2.91 1.24
N LYS A 72 16.77 2.39 0.35
CA LYS A 72 18.07 3.00 0.01
C LYS A 72 17.91 4.30 -0.78
N GLY A 73 16.92 4.37 -1.67
CA GLY A 73 16.63 5.56 -2.46
C GLY A 73 17.66 5.83 -3.57
N ASP A 74 18.43 4.82 -3.98
CA ASP A 74 19.48 4.90 -4.96
C ASP A 74 19.09 4.37 -6.36
N ASP A 75 17.90 3.78 -6.49
CA ASP A 75 17.40 3.24 -7.75
C ASP A 75 16.51 4.26 -8.48
N LEU A 76 17.05 4.85 -9.54
CA LEU A 76 16.39 5.88 -10.35
C LEU A 76 15.12 5.40 -11.08
N ASN A 77 14.83 4.10 -11.07
CA ASN A 77 13.56 3.59 -11.59
C ASN A 77 12.37 3.90 -10.68
N TYR A 78 12.62 4.32 -9.45
CA TYR A 78 11.59 4.66 -8.46
C TYR A 78 11.67 6.13 -8.07
N TRP A 79 10.53 6.67 -7.65
CA TRP A 79 10.49 7.97 -6.97
C TRP A 79 10.93 7.83 -5.51
N ALA A 80 11.23 8.93 -4.87
CA ALA A 80 11.50 8.94 -3.44
C ALA A 80 10.27 8.48 -2.64
N ARG A 81 10.48 7.87 -1.49
CA ARG A 81 9.38 7.34 -0.65
C ARG A 81 8.35 8.40 -0.30
N GLU A 82 8.81 9.61 -0.07
CA GLU A 82 8.04 10.79 0.29
C GLU A 82 7.10 11.24 -0.85
N ASP A 83 7.40 10.86 -2.07
CA ASP A 83 6.66 11.31 -3.25
C ASP A 83 5.37 10.52 -3.51
N TYR A 84 5.23 9.32 -2.94
CA TYR A 84 4.05 8.51 -3.19
C TYR A 84 2.84 8.98 -2.38
N ASP A 85 1.70 9.12 -3.04
CA ASP A 85 0.42 9.48 -2.46
C ASP A 85 -0.41 8.27 -2.05
N LEU A 86 -0.36 7.21 -2.85
CA LEU A 86 -1.10 5.97 -2.68
C LEU A 86 -0.17 4.77 -2.78
N VAL A 87 -0.25 3.86 -1.82
CA VAL A 87 0.46 2.58 -1.81
C VAL A 87 -0.55 1.45 -1.83
N LEU A 88 -0.51 0.61 -2.87
CA LEU A 88 -1.29 -0.63 -2.96
C LEU A 88 -0.38 -1.80 -2.62
N VAL A 89 -0.84 -2.68 -1.75
CA VAL A 89 -0.08 -3.85 -1.30
C VAL A 89 -0.90 -5.10 -1.60
N ASP A 90 -0.47 -5.84 -2.60
CA ASP A 90 -1.09 -7.12 -2.96
C ASP A 90 -0.58 -8.25 -2.06
N GLU A 91 -1.43 -9.25 -1.87
CA GLU A 91 -1.15 -10.38 -0.97
C GLU A 91 -0.74 -9.92 0.44
N ALA A 92 -1.48 -8.94 0.99
CA ALA A 92 -1.16 -8.28 2.26
C ALA A 92 -1.02 -9.25 3.44
N HIS A 93 -1.61 -10.45 3.36
CA HIS A 93 -1.45 -11.51 4.37
C HIS A 93 0.01 -11.98 4.55
N ARG A 94 0.90 -11.72 3.59
CA ARG A 94 2.33 -12.00 3.70
C ARG A 94 3.04 -11.14 4.75
N TYR A 95 2.45 -10.01 5.13
CA TYR A 95 2.99 -9.05 6.10
C TYR A 95 2.43 -9.26 7.53
N ARG A 96 2.03 -10.47 7.87
CA ARG A 96 1.56 -10.84 9.22
C ARG A 96 2.68 -11.01 10.26
N ASN A 97 3.92 -11.18 9.82
CA ASN A 97 5.07 -11.29 10.72
C ASN A 97 5.75 -9.92 10.86
N HIS A 98 5.43 -9.23 11.96
CA HIS A 98 5.94 -7.89 12.25
C HIS A 98 7.47 -7.85 12.54
N THR A 99 8.10 -8.99 12.81
CA THR A 99 9.56 -9.06 13.03
C THR A 99 10.33 -9.26 11.73
N SER A 100 9.64 -9.49 10.60
CA SER A 100 10.31 -9.70 9.32
C SER A 100 10.87 -8.40 8.77
N GLN A 101 12.01 -8.50 8.08
CA GLN A 101 12.62 -7.37 7.38
C GLN A 101 11.65 -6.78 6.33
N MET A 102 10.93 -7.63 5.62
CA MET A 102 9.95 -7.23 4.61
C MET A 102 8.82 -6.38 5.23
N PHE A 103 8.31 -6.75 6.40
CA PHE A 103 7.32 -5.96 7.14
C PHE A 103 7.89 -4.59 7.51
N SER A 104 9.07 -4.56 8.12
CA SER A 104 9.73 -3.31 8.53
C SER A 104 9.97 -2.37 7.36
N GLN A 105 10.43 -2.88 6.23
CA GLN A 105 10.65 -2.08 5.01
C GLN A 105 9.34 -1.50 4.49
N LEU A 106 8.28 -2.30 4.37
CA LEU A 106 6.98 -1.83 3.90
C LEU A 106 6.36 -0.81 4.87
N GLN A 107 6.42 -1.06 6.16
CA GLN A 107 5.94 -0.12 7.18
C GLN A 107 6.64 1.23 7.07
N ARG A 108 7.95 1.24 6.88
CA ARG A 108 8.73 2.47 6.68
C ARG A 108 8.28 3.22 5.42
N ILE A 109 7.99 2.54 4.34
CA ILE A 109 7.47 3.16 3.11
C ILE A 109 6.07 3.76 3.36
N CYS A 110 5.16 2.99 3.95
CA CYS A 110 3.78 3.41 4.18
C CYS A 110 3.64 4.56 5.18
N LYS A 111 4.51 4.59 6.21
CA LYS A 111 4.47 5.61 7.28
C LYS A 111 5.27 6.87 6.97
N THR A 112 6.13 6.86 5.95
CA THR A 112 6.81 8.09 5.52
C THR A 112 5.80 9.12 5.07
N PRO A 113 5.76 10.32 5.66
CA PRO A 113 4.84 11.38 5.25
C PRO A 113 5.05 11.78 3.79
N ARG A 114 4.01 12.27 3.14
CA ARG A 114 4.09 12.74 1.76
C ARG A 114 4.96 14.00 1.68
N ASN A 115 5.82 14.01 0.66
CA ASN A 115 6.48 15.23 0.24
C ASN A 115 5.52 15.96 -0.70
N GLY A 116 5.29 17.21 -0.49
CA GLY A 116 4.38 18.00 -1.32
C GLY A 116 4.38 19.43 -0.87
N GLU A 117 3.71 20.29 -1.61
CA GLU A 117 3.58 21.70 -1.27
C GLU A 117 2.20 21.96 -0.64
N GLY A 118 2.13 22.99 0.20
CA GLY A 118 0.88 23.43 0.78
C GLY A 118 0.20 22.38 1.67
N LEU A 119 -1.09 22.16 1.44
CA LEU A 119 -1.95 21.33 2.29
C LEU A 119 -1.60 19.82 2.29
N VAL A 120 -0.85 19.34 1.30
CA VAL A 120 -0.47 17.92 1.23
C VAL A 120 0.87 17.62 1.87
N ALA A 121 1.71 18.62 2.10
CA ALA A 121 3.02 18.46 2.73
C ALA A 121 2.88 17.84 4.13
N GLY A 122 3.66 16.79 4.41
CA GLY A 122 3.66 16.11 5.69
C GLY A 122 2.41 15.27 6.00
N THR A 123 1.44 15.18 5.08
CA THR A 123 0.24 14.35 5.29
C THR A 123 0.55 12.87 5.11
N LYS A 124 -0.28 12.01 5.74
CA LYS A 124 -0.14 10.55 5.62
C LYS A 124 -0.52 10.07 4.22
N LYS A 125 0.26 9.10 3.70
CA LYS A 125 -0.12 8.35 2.49
C LYS A 125 -1.44 7.61 2.68
N LYS A 126 -2.14 7.39 1.58
CA LYS A 126 -3.23 6.41 1.55
C LYS A 126 -2.65 5.03 1.27
N VAL A 127 -3.10 4.03 2.01
CA VAL A 127 -2.64 2.64 1.86
C VAL A 127 -3.84 1.75 1.63
N MET A 128 -3.76 0.93 0.58
CA MET A 128 -4.74 -0.11 0.27
C MET A 128 -4.07 -1.47 0.43
N LEU A 129 -4.58 -2.26 1.35
CA LEU A 129 -4.17 -3.65 1.52
C LEU A 129 -5.14 -4.56 0.77
N ILE A 130 -4.60 -5.43 -0.07
CA ILE A 130 -5.36 -6.35 -0.92
C ILE A 130 -5.03 -7.78 -0.50
N SER A 131 -6.04 -8.55 -0.14
CA SER A 131 -5.86 -9.94 0.28
C SER A 131 -7.09 -10.78 -0.04
N ALA A 132 -6.87 -12.02 -0.49
CA ALA A 132 -7.95 -12.96 -0.75
C ALA A 132 -8.65 -13.45 0.52
N THR A 133 -7.96 -13.48 1.65
CA THR A 133 -8.45 -14.11 2.89
C THR A 133 -8.08 -13.32 4.14
N PRO A 134 -8.60 -12.08 4.33
CA PRO A 134 -8.30 -11.34 5.55
C PRO A 134 -8.93 -11.96 6.80
N LEU A 135 -10.04 -12.71 6.65
CA LEU A 135 -10.83 -13.22 7.77
C LEU A 135 -10.47 -14.65 8.24
N ASN A 136 -9.66 -15.38 7.47
CA ASN A 136 -9.19 -16.73 7.87
C ASN A 136 -7.94 -16.69 8.74
N ASN A 137 -7.44 -15.51 9.05
CA ASN A 137 -6.25 -15.30 9.86
C ASN A 137 -6.66 -14.99 11.31
N ARG A 138 -5.73 -15.19 12.21
CA ARG A 138 -5.94 -14.81 13.62
C ARG A 138 -6.15 -13.29 13.72
N PRO A 139 -6.89 -12.78 14.73
CA PRO A 139 -7.04 -11.34 14.96
C PRO A 139 -5.70 -10.60 14.98
N GLN A 140 -4.64 -11.23 15.51
CA GLN A 140 -3.29 -10.69 15.54
C GLN A 140 -2.71 -10.44 14.14
N ASP A 141 -3.04 -11.28 13.16
CA ASP A 141 -2.56 -11.09 11.78
C ASP A 141 -3.15 -9.80 11.18
N LEU A 142 -4.41 -9.52 11.44
CA LEU A 142 -5.05 -8.27 11.05
C LEU A 142 -4.42 -7.07 11.78
N TYR A 143 -4.17 -7.21 13.08
CA TYR A 143 -3.48 -6.18 13.85
C TYR A 143 -2.13 -5.80 13.23
N TYR A 144 -1.30 -6.76 12.90
CA TYR A 144 -0.01 -6.47 12.27
C TYR A 144 -0.15 -5.82 10.90
N GLN A 145 -1.10 -6.26 10.08
CA GLN A 145 -1.38 -5.61 8.81
C GLN A 145 -1.81 -4.14 8.98
N LEU A 146 -2.64 -3.84 9.99
CA LEU A 146 -3.02 -2.46 10.32
C LEU A 146 -1.81 -1.62 10.73
N LEU A 147 -0.85 -2.19 11.45
CA LEU A 147 0.38 -1.49 11.86
C LEU A 147 1.27 -1.07 10.70
N LEU A 148 1.05 -1.54 9.49
CA LEU A 148 1.76 -1.04 8.31
C LEU A 148 1.50 0.45 8.06
N PHE A 149 0.32 0.96 8.44
CA PHE A 149 -0.06 2.35 8.18
C PHE A 149 -0.75 3.06 9.36
N GLN A 150 -1.00 2.35 10.45
CA GLN A 150 -1.60 2.89 11.67
C GLN A 150 -0.62 2.83 12.83
N ASP A 151 -0.80 3.71 13.81
CA ASP A 151 -0.08 3.64 15.09
C ASP A 151 -0.87 2.78 16.08
N ALA A 152 -0.15 1.95 16.85
CA ALA A 152 -0.78 1.01 17.77
C ALA A 152 -1.68 1.67 18.81
N ARG A 153 -1.29 2.87 19.29
CA ARG A 153 -1.97 3.60 20.37
C ARG A 153 -2.69 4.88 19.92
N ARG A 154 -2.50 5.30 18.66
CA ARG A 154 -3.07 6.52 18.08
C ARG A 154 -3.59 6.25 16.67
N SER A 155 -4.45 5.24 16.55
CA SER A 155 -5.07 4.90 15.28
C SER A 155 -6.05 6.00 14.83
N THR A 156 -6.14 6.21 13.52
CA THR A 156 -7.18 7.06 12.89
C THR A 156 -8.45 6.30 12.54
N LEU A 157 -8.53 5.03 12.94
CA LEU A 157 -9.73 4.20 12.82
C LEU A 157 -10.70 4.49 13.97
N PRO A 158 -11.95 4.01 13.91
CA PRO A 158 -12.91 4.15 15.03
C PRO A 158 -12.40 3.58 16.36
N VAL A 159 -11.44 2.64 16.31
CA VAL A 159 -10.71 2.12 17.46
C VAL A 159 -9.36 2.85 17.56
N THR A 160 -9.23 3.75 18.53
CA THR A 160 -8.04 4.59 18.68
C THR A 160 -6.83 3.84 19.25
N ASN A 161 -7.06 2.82 20.09
CA ASN A 161 -6.00 1.99 20.66
C ASN A 161 -6.11 0.55 20.14
N LEU A 162 -5.39 0.26 19.07
CA LEU A 162 -5.36 -1.06 18.45
C LEU A 162 -4.70 -2.11 19.35
N GLN A 163 -3.70 -1.70 20.15
CA GLN A 163 -3.00 -2.61 21.06
C GLN A 163 -3.97 -3.19 22.11
N THR A 164 -4.81 -2.36 22.68
CA THR A 164 -5.80 -2.82 23.69
C THR A 164 -6.95 -3.59 23.04
N PHE A 165 -7.30 -3.28 21.80
CA PHE A 165 -8.40 -3.94 21.11
C PHE A 165 -8.07 -5.37 20.66
N PHE A 166 -6.81 -5.61 20.27
CA PHE A 166 -6.34 -6.92 19.78
C PHE A 166 -5.54 -7.71 20.82
N GLY A 167 -5.25 -7.13 21.98
CA GLY A 167 -4.42 -7.69 23.08
C GLY A 167 -5.10 -8.67 24.03
#